data_30196f61c5c93ad796458b9f18d944f8
#
_entry.id   30196f61c5c93ad796458b9f18d944f8
#
_cell.length_a   1.000
_cell.length_b   1.000
_cell.length_c   1.000
_cell.angle_alpha   90.00
_cell.angle_beta   90.00
_cell.angle_gamma   90.00
#
_symmetry.space_group_name_H-M   'P 1'
#
loop_
_entity.id
_entity.type
_entity.pdbx_description
1 polymer ?
#
loop_
_entity_poly.entity_id
_entity_poly.type
_entity_poly.pdbx_seq_one_letter_code
_entity_poly.pdbx_strand_id
1 'polypeptide(L)'
;MRLPAKAVGAGEVRAVDVDGAGFVVWRGDDGRVRSAPRICPHLDHDLAEGYVVGDELVCAGHGWGFDGAGHAFKRNELGRVDPKGSVPVLRIEEHDAIIELHSI
;
A
#
# COMPACT_ATOMS: atom_id res chain seq x y z
N MET A 1 -0.91 -15.14 5.40
CA MET A 1 0.02 -15.20 4.28
C MET A 1 1.40 -14.71 4.72
N ARG A 2 2.46 -15.33 4.29
CA ARG A 2 3.83 -14.96 4.64
C ARG A 2 4.68 -14.78 3.40
N LEU A 3 5.61 -13.83 3.45
CA LEU A 3 6.63 -13.69 2.41
C LEU A 3 7.95 -13.21 3.03
N PRO A 4 9.08 -13.47 2.36
CA PRO A 4 10.37 -12.98 2.87
C PRO A 4 10.41 -11.46 2.91
N ALA A 5 10.99 -10.89 3.95
CA ALA A 5 11.11 -9.43 4.07
C ALA A 5 11.84 -8.83 2.86
N LYS A 6 12.83 -9.54 2.32
CA LYS A 6 13.61 -9.09 1.15
C LYS A 6 12.77 -9.03 -0.14
N ALA A 7 11.58 -9.62 -0.15
CA ALA A 7 10.70 -9.57 -1.33
C ALA A 7 10.14 -8.16 -1.56
N VAL A 8 10.17 -7.30 -0.55
CA VAL A 8 9.71 -5.91 -0.65
C VAL A 8 10.82 -5.00 -0.12
N GLY A 9 11.66 -4.52 -1.01
CA GLY A 9 12.73 -3.61 -0.67
C GLY A 9 12.21 -2.18 -0.46
N ALA A 10 13.11 -1.31 -0.03
CA ALA A 10 12.78 0.10 0.21
C ALA A 10 12.21 0.75 -1.05
N GLY A 11 11.05 1.37 -0.94
CA GLY A 11 10.40 2.03 -2.07
C GLY A 11 9.74 1.08 -3.08
N GLU A 12 9.73 -0.21 -2.81
CA GLU A 12 9.09 -1.19 -3.69
C GLU A 12 7.65 -1.47 -3.30
N VAL A 13 6.84 -1.85 -4.29
CA VAL A 13 5.47 -2.32 -4.10
C VAL A 13 5.33 -3.69 -4.75
N ARG A 14 4.63 -4.60 -4.10
CA ARG A 14 4.43 -5.97 -4.57
C ARG A 14 2.98 -6.39 -4.39
N ALA A 15 2.41 -6.99 -5.45
CA ALA A 15 1.07 -7.58 -5.40
C ALA A 15 1.11 -8.92 -4.68
N VAL A 16 0.11 -9.17 -3.86
CA VAL A 16 -0.06 -10.44 -3.14
C VAL A 16 -1.53 -10.82 -3.13
N ASP A 17 -1.81 -12.12 -2.98
CA ASP A 17 -3.18 -12.60 -2.77
C ASP A 17 -3.31 -13.11 -1.34
N VAL A 18 -4.36 -12.69 -0.65
CA VAL A 18 -4.65 -13.14 0.69
C VAL A 18 -6.09 -13.63 0.72
N ASP A 19 -6.27 -14.93 0.91
CA ASP A 19 -7.59 -15.57 0.94
C ASP A 19 -8.43 -15.27 -0.32
N GLY A 20 -7.77 -15.24 -1.49
CA GLY A 20 -8.43 -14.99 -2.75
C GLY A 20 -8.65 -13.51 -3.10
N ALA A 21 -8.27 -12.60 -2.22
CA ALA A 21 -8.39 -11.17 -2.46
C ALA A 21 -7.02 -10.56 -2.79
N GLY A 22 -6.99 -9.65 -3.76
CA GLY A 22 -5.77 -8.98 -4.17
C GLY A 22 -5.42 -7.80 -3.27
N PHE A 23 -4.18 -7.78 -2.80
CA PHE A 23 -3.61 -6.70 -2.00
C PHE A 23 -2.25 -6.31 -2.55
N VAL A 24 -1.74 -5.18 -2.12
CA VAL A 24 -0.35 -4.80 -2.36
C VAL A 24 0.33 -4.57 -1.02
N VAL A 25 1.63 -4.81 -1.00
CA VAL A 25 2.50 -4.52 0.14
C VAL A 25 3.60 -3.60 -0.38
N TRP A 26 3.88 -2.54 0.36
CA TRP A 26 5.00 -1.65 0.02
C TRP A 26 5.81 -1.32 1.27
N ARG A 27 7.03 -0.91 1.05
CA ARG A 27 7.92 -0.48 2.14
C ARG A 27 8.19 1.01 1.99
N GLY A 28 7.87 1.77 3.04
CA GLY A 28 8.12 3.19 3.06
C GLY A 28 9.57 3.54 3.40
N ASP A 29 9.88 4.82 3.37
CA ASP A 29 11.22 5.33 3.72
C ASP A 29 11.59 5.05 5.17
N ASP A 30 10.60 4.90 6.04
CA ASP A 30 10.81 4.53 7.44
C ASP A 30 11.17 3.05 7.63
N GLY A 31 11.23 2.28 6.55
CA GLY A 31 11.51 0.86 6.58
C GLY A 31 10.34 -0.04 6.94
N ARG A 32 9.19 0.53 7.23
CA ARG A 32 7.99 -0.24 7.59
C ARG A 32 7.23 -0.70 6.37
N VAL A 33 6.67 -1.92 6.47
CA VAL A 33 5.79 -2.46 5.43
C VAL A 33 4.33 -2.07 5.74
N ARG A 34 3.58 -1.85 4.66
CA ARG A 34 2.18 -1.46 4.72
C ARG A 34 1.42 -2.19 3.64
N SER A 35 0.10 -2.24 3.76
CA SER A 35 -0.74 -2.90 2.76
C SER A 35 -1.96 -2.07 2.42
N ALA A 36 -2.51 -2.33 1.21
CA ALA A 36 -3.74 -1.75 0.74
C ALA A 36 -4.38 -2.72 -0.26
N PRO A 37 -5.67 -2.56 -0.59
CA PRO A 37 -6.26 -3.32 -1.68
C PRO A 37 -5.49 -3.06 -2.98
N ARG A 38 -5.37 -4.09 -3.81
CA ARG A 38 -4.62 -4.00 -5.06
C ARG A 38 -5.24 -3.01 -6.06
N ILE A 39 -6.58 -2.95 -6.09
CA ILE A 39 -7.29 -2.10 -7.05
C ILE A 39 -7.63 -0.77 -6.40
N CYS A 40 -7.20 0.32 -7.04
CA CYS A 40 -7.51 1.68 -6.59
C CYS A 40 -9.02 1.90 -6.66
N PRO A 41 -9.68 2.29 -5.57
CA PRO A 41 -11.14 2.47 -5.57
C PRO A 41 -11.62 3.60 -6.47
N HIS A 42 -10.74 4.48 -6.90
CA HIS A 42 -11.09 5.63 -7.72
C HIS A 42 -11.41 5.23 -9.17
N LEU A 43 -10.51 4.53 -9.87
CA LEU A 43 -10.67 4.21 -11.28
C LEU A 43 -10.16 2.82 -11.65
N ASP A 44 -10.22 1.87 -10.74
CA ASP A 44 -9.81 0.49 -10.98
C ASP A 44 -8.37 0.32 -11.48
N HIS A 45 -7.49 1.27 -11.15
CA HIS A 45 -6.07 1.13 -11.46
C HIS A 45 -5.42 0.12 -10.52
N ASP A 46 -4.48 -0.64 -11.05
CA ASP A 46 -3.71 -1.60 -10.28
C ASP A 46 -2.65 -0.86 -9.46
N LEU A 47 -2.78 -0.87 -8.14
CA LEU A 47 -1.83 -0.21 -7.25
C LEU A 47 -0.45 -0.88 -7.24
N ALA A 48 -0.32 -2.10 -7.79
CA ALA A 48 0.99 -2.72 -7.99
C ALA A 48 1.83 -1.95 -9.02
N GLU A 49 1.21 -1.14 -9.86
CA GLU A 49 1.89 -0.26 -10.81
C GLU A 49 2.16 1.13 -10.25
N GLY A 50 1.75 1.38 -9.01
CA GLY A 50 1.99 2.63 -8.32
C GLY A 50 3.43 2.77 -7.85
N TYR A 51 3.69 3.83 -7.12
CA TYR A 51 5.04 4.11 -6.62
C TYR A 51 4.98 4.66 -5.19
N VAL A 52 6.08 4.52 -4.48
CA VAL A 52 6.18 4.94 -3.09
C VAL A 52 6.79 6.34 -3.01
N VAL A 53 6.14 7.23 -2.27
CA VAL A 53 6.64 8.57 -1.97
C VAL A 53 6.65 8.72 -0.45
N GLY A 54 7.84 8.82 0.14
CA GLY A 54 7.96 8.77 1.59
C GLY A 54 7.42 7.45 2.12
N ASP A 55 6.36 7.51 2.90
CA ASP A 55 5.73 6.31 3.47
C ASP A 55 4.44 5.93 2.75
N GLU A 56 4.05 6.68 1.73
CA GLU A 56 2.76 6.54 1.05
C GLU A 56 2.92 5.80 -0.27
N LEU A 57 1.89 5.00 -0.60
CA LEU A 57 1.76 4.44 -1.94
C LEU A 57 0.89 5.36 -2.78
N VAL A 58 1.36 5.72 -3.96
CA VAL A 58 0.67 6.63 -4.87
C VAL A 58 0.21 5.88 -6.11
N CYS A 59 -1.08 6.02 -6.44
CA CYS A 59 -1.64 5.47 -7.67
C CYS A 59 -1.07 6.19 -8.88
N ALA A 60 -0.53 5.43 -9.83
CA ALA A 60 0.12 5.98 -11.02
C ALA A 60 -0.85 6.77 -11.91
N GLY A 61 -2.14 6.44 -11.87
CA GLY A 61 -3.12 7.07 -12.75
C GLY A 61 -3.52 8.47 -12.36
N HIS A 62 -3.79 8.71 -11.08
CA HIS A 62 -4.46 9.93 -10.63
C HIS A 62 -3.89 10.58 -9.39
N GLY A 63 -2.76 10.09 -8.89
CA GLY A 63 -2.11 10.70 -7.74
C GLY A 63 -2.81 10.50 -6.40
N TRP A 64 -3.76 9.56 -6.33
CA TRP A 64 -4.30 9.17 -5.04
C TRP A 64 -3.23 8.48 -4.20
N GLY A 65 -3.14 8.85 -2.92
CA GLY A 65 -2.19 8.27 -1.99
C GLY A 65 -2.88 7.46 -0.91
N PHE A 66 -2.13 6.49 -0.36
CA PHE A 66 -2.60 5.58 0.69
C PHE A 66 -1.53 5.51 1.77
N ASP A 67 -1.94 5.62 3.02
CA ASP A 67 -1.00 5.69 4.15
C ASP A 67 -0.78 4.37 4.90
N GLY A 68 -1.46 3.31 4.47
CA GLY A 68 -1.33 2.02 5.15
C GLY A 68 -2.17 1.87 6.41
N ALA A 69 -2.72 2.95 6.94
CA ALA A 69 -3.67 2.91 8.05
C ALA A 69 -5.11 2.85 7.54
N GLY A 70 -5.29 2.81 6.23
CA GLY A 70 -6.59 2.75 5.59
C GLY A 70 -7.09 4.08 5.06
N HIS A 71 -6.31 5.14 5.15
CA HIS A 71 -6.72 6.45 4.64
C HIS A 71 -6.31 6.62 3.19
N ALA A 72 -7.25 7.07 2.35
CA ALA A 72 -7.01 7.48 0.98
C ALA A 72 -7.13 9.00 0.89
N PHE A 73 -6.27 9.61 0.10
CA PHE A 73 -6.26 11.07 -0.05
C PHE A 73 -5.66 11.45 -1.40
N LYS A 74 -5.89 12.69 -1.80
CA LYS A 74 -5.27 13.26 -3.00
C LYS A 74 -4.57 14.56 -2.64
N ARG A 75 -3.32 14.72 -3.10
CA ARG A 75 -2.59 15.97 -2.99
C ARG A 75 -2.69 16.73 -4.31
N ASN A 76 -2.92 18.03 -4.22
CA ASN A 76 -2.87 18.90 -5.40
C ASN A 76 -1.48 19.53 -5.55
N GLU A 77 -1.27 20.30 -6.60
CA GLU A 77 0.00 20.94 -6.90
C GLU A 77 0.46 21.92 -5.81
N LEU A 78 -0.47 22.43 -5.01
CA LEU A 78 -0.17 23.34 -3.90
C LEU A 78 0.12 22.61 -2.59
N GLY A 79 0.16 21.27 -2.63
CA GLY A 79 0.41 20.46 -1.44
C GLY A 79 -0.79 20.27 -0.53
N ARG A 80 -1.96 20.71 -0.92
CA ARG A 80 -3.18 20.47 -0.15
C ARG A 80 -3.57 18.99 -0.21
N VAL A 81 -3.98 18.47 0.93
CA VAL A 81 -4.44 17.10 1.06
C VAL A 81 -5.96 17.09 1.10
N ASP A 82 -6.57 16.38 0.17
CA ASP A 82 -8.01 16.22 0.07
C ASP A 82 -8.35 14.78 0.47
N PRO A 83 -8.99 14.55 1.63
CA PRO A 83 -9.37 13.21 2.05
C PRO A 83 -10.37 12.58 1.10
N LYS A 84 -10.14 11.29 0.78
CA LYS A 84 -10.99 10.53 -0.15
C LYS A 84 -11.65 9.32 0.51
N GLY A 85 -11.62 9.24 1.83
CA GLY A 85 -12.25 8.16 2.57
C GLY A 85 -11.22 7.14 3.03
N SER A 86 -11.70 5.92 3.26
CA SER A 86 -10.86 4.85 3.80
C SER A 86 -10.99 3.59 2.95
N VAL A 87 -9.96 2.74 3.03
CA VAL A 87 -9.94 1.43 2.38
C VAL A 87 -9.64 0.38 3.43
N PRO A 88 -10.10 -0.87 3.22
CA PRO A 88 -9.73 -1.94 4.15
C PRO A 88 -8.25 -2.23 4.06
N VAL A 89 -7.61 -2.43 5.21
CA VAL A 89 -6.21 -2.82 5.27
C VAL A 89 -6.10 -4.11 6.07
N LEU A 90 -5.09 -4.91 5.74
CA LEU A 90 -4.76 -6.10 6.50
C LEU A 90 -3.85 -5.72 7.65
N ARG A 91 -3.95 -6.47 8.74
CA ARG A 91 -2.93 -6.40 9.77
C ARG A 91 -1.65 -6.97 9.18
N ILE A 92 -0.57 -6.21 9.25
CA ILE A 92 0.72 -6.59 8.69
C ILE A 92 1.79 -6.48 9.77
N GLU A 93 2.65 -7.48 9.84
CA GLU A 93 3.75 -7.52 10.80
C GLU A 93 5.01 -7.96 10.08
N GLU A 94 6.14 -7.44 10.54
CA GLU A 94 7.44 -7.87 10.04
C GLU A 94 8.34 -8.23 11.22
N HIS A 95 8.81 -9.48 11.24
CA HIS A 95 9.73 -9.95 12.27
C HIS A 95 10.53 -11.13 11.72
N ASP A 96 11.75 -11.30 12.21
CA ASP A 96 12.64 -12.41 11.84
C ASP A 96 12.81 -12.57 10.31
N ALA A 97 12.91 -11.42 9.60
CA ALA A 97 13.04 -11.36 8.15
C ALA A 97 11.83 -11.95 7.39
N ILE A 98 10.66 -11.99 8.02
CA ILE A 98 9.40 -12.46 7.45
C ILE A 98 8.34 -11.37 7.59
N ILE A 99 7.58 -11.16 6.52
CA ILE A 99 6.39 -10.31 6.53
C ILE A 99 5.18 -11.22 6.63
N GLU A 100 4.32 -10.96 7.62
CA GLU A 100 3.06 -11.69 7.79
C GLU A 100 1.88 -10.77 7.57
N LEU A 101 0.94 -11.23 6.73
CA LEU A 101 -0.33 -10.56 6.51
C LEU A 101 -1.44 -11.43 7.07
N HIS A 102 -2.32 -10.80 7.84
CA HIS A 102 -3.44 -11.48 8.50
C HIS A 102 -4.75 -10.95 7.94
N SER A 103 -5.64 -11.87 7.55
CA SER A 103 -6.99 -11.48 7.17
C SER A 103 -7.75 -10.96 8.39
N ILE A 104 -8.64 -10.05 8.14
CA ILE A 104 -9.46 -9.42 9.19
C ILE A 104 -10.59 -10.37 9.61
#